data_46329e33d426d2736a5343c783aee038
#
_entry.id   46329e33d426d2736a5343c783aee038
#
_cell.length_a   1.000
_cell.length_b   1.000
_cell.length_c   1.000
_cell.angle_alpha   90.00
_cell.angle_beta   90.00
_cell.angle_gamma   90.00
#
_symmetry.space_group_name_H-M   'P 1'
#
loop_
_entity.id
_entity.type
_entity.pdbx_description
1 polymer ?
#
loop_
_entity_poly.entity_id
_entity_poly.type
_entity_poly.pdbx_seq_one_letter_code
_entity_poly.pdbx_strand_id
1 'polypeptide(L)'
;MIEKYELVREIGHGSRAKVYLVRNSNTDEMLAMKSYPYIGQESLRELQVLKEIKAYGIPFLFDCVKVDGSMNIFMEYVPGQNLRQLLKTKHVFTEKEVFMIGRKILHILQLFHSHAPKWIYGDLKPENIMITEKGEVYLIDFGSVIIEDEKNMDVHGTKAYHCETAGALLPFRDTYALGLIMYEMLTGCSYQQGMLNGKADIRQLSEECQTIMKKAVRLNPREGYADAMHMLQDFDLWEKSMIDGCISYQRRKRNDVIGDTCRFIMHGFLKSLPQSVLIFMLIIGLLFIKFEGYRHFTKEAQYEEKVETVTVYNKQIGNHYGLDVNSITAGKEEPNAEDMVEKDIYGRSVMRRK
;
A
#
# COMPACT_ATOMS: atom_id res chain seq x y z
N MET A 1 -0.32 5.32 -40.71
CA MET A 1 -0.36 6.31 -39.61
C MET A 1 -1.73 6.22 -38.98
N ILE A 2 -1.81 6.13 -37.68
CA ILE A 2 -3.13 6.00 -37.03
C ILE A 2 -3.66 7.40 -36.91
N GLU A 3 -4.49 7.82 -37.87
CA GLU A 3 -5.00 9.21 -38.02
C GLU A 3 -5.65 9.82 -36.78
N LYS A 4 -6.08 8.95 -35.86
CA LYS A 4 -6.75 9.33 -34.61
C LYS A 4 -5.79 9.82 -33.52
N TYR A 5 -4.48 9.51 -33.59
CA TYR A 5 -3.51 9.79 -32.54
C TYR A 5 -2.30 10.55 -33.07
N GLU A 6 -2.08 11.72 -32.51
CA GLU A 6 -0.93 12.57 -32.79
C GLU A 6 0.22 12.25 -31.83
N LEU A 7 1.41 11.97 -32.37
CA LEU A 7 2.61 11.72 -31.59
C LEU A 7 3.13 13.04 -31.01
N VAL A 8 3.22 13.13 -29.68
CA VAL A 8 3.74 14.32 -29.00
C VAL A 8 5.24 14.17 -28.69
N ARG A 9 5.65 13.10 -28.00
CA ARG A 9 7.05 12.82 -27.68
C ARG A 9 7.23 11.40 -27.17
N GLU A 10 8.44 10.89 -27.20
CA GLU A 10 8.81 9.66 -26.48
C GLU A 10 8.91 9.94 -24.97
N ILE A 11 8.37 9.05 -24.15
CA ILE A 11 8.35 9.14 -22.69
C ILE A 11 9.01 7.94 -21.99
N GLY A 12 9.30 6.87 -22.72
CA GLY A 12 9.97 5.68 -22.20
C GLY A 12 10.58 4.84 -23.32
N HIS A 13 11.69 4.17 -22.97
CA HIS A 13 12.40 3.27 -23.86
C HIS A 13 12.80 2.01 -23.12
N GLY A 14 12.23 0.89 -23.50
CA GLY A 14 12.59 -0.45 -23.02
C GLY A 14 13.30 -1.25 -24.09
N SER A 15 13.80 -2.43 -23.73
CA SER A 15 14.45 -3.35 -24.68
C SER A 15 13.50 -3.92 -25.74
N ARG A 16 12.20 -3.91 -25.46
CA ARG A 16 11.18 -4.61 -26.27
C ARG A 16 10.06 -3.71 -26.77
N ALA A 17 9.88 -2.54 -26.20
CA ALA A 17 8.87 -1.57 -26.60
C ALA A 17 9.34 -0.16 -26.33
N LYS A 18 8.77 0.78 -27.07
CA LYS A 18 8.89 2.22 -26.82
C LYS A 18 7.56 2.77 -26.32
N VAL A 19 7.63 3.76 -25.44
CA VAL A 19 6.43 4.41 -24.92
C VAL A 19 6.43 5.88 -25.36
N TYR A 20 5.31 6.28 -25.91
CA TYR A 20 5.10 7.64 -26.43
C TYR A 20 3.94 8.32 -25.71
N LEU A 21 4.06 9.59 -25.49
CA LEU A 21 2.92 10.45 -25.19
C LEU A 21 2.25 10.80 -26.52
N VAL A 22 0.96 10.53 -26.60
CA VAL A 22 0.16 10.84 -27.79
C VAL A 22 -1.08 11.62 -27.40
N ARG A 23 -1.62 12.41 -28.34
CA ARG A 23 -2.87 13.14 -28.19
C ARG A 23 -3.94 12.46 -29.04
N ASN A 24 -5.10 12.21 -28.48
CA ASN A 24 -6.26 11.77 -29.24
C ASN A 24 -6.88 12.98 -29.97
N SER A 25 -6.81 13.00 -31.29
CA SER A 25 -7.28 14.13 -32.11
C SER A 25 -8.77 14.43 -32.00
N ASN A 26 -9.59 13.44 -31.53
CA ASN A 26 -11.03 13.60 -31.39
C ASN A 26 -11.44 14.15 -30.02
N THR A 27 -10.70 13.80 -28.96
CA THR A 27 -11.04 14.14 -27.57
C THR A 27 -10.07 15.13 -26.92
N ASP A 28 -8.97 15.43 -27.58
CA ASP A 28 -7.82 16.22 -27.08
C ASP A 28 -7.14 15.60 -25.84
N GLU A 29 -7.47 14.35 -25.53
CA GLU A 29 -6.97 13.64 -24.37
C GLU A 29 -5.56 13.11 -24.57
N MET A 30 -4.71 13.25 -23.55
CA MET A 30 -3.32 12.77 -23.56
C MET A 30 -3.28 11.31 -23.10
N LEU A 31 -2.71 10.43 -23.91
CA LEU A 31 -2.60 9.00 -23.67
C LEU A 31 -1.13 8.55 -23.73
N ALA A 32 -0.84 7.42 -23.09
CA ALA A 32 0.39 6.69 -23.30
C ALA A 32 0.18 5.64 -24.39
N MET A 33 1.03 5.65 -25.42
CA MET A 33 1.06 4.62 -26.45
C MET A 33 2.32 3.76 -26.25
N LYS A 34 2.15 2.48 -25.90
CA LYS A 34 3.24 1.51 -25.86
C LYS A 34 3.29 0.75 -27.18
N SER A 35 4.38 0.94 -27.90
CA SER A 35 4.59 0.41 -29.25
C SER A 35 5.56 -0.77 -29.20
N TYR A 36 5.07 -1.94 -29.58
CA TYR A 36 5.82 -3.18 -29.75
C TYR A 36 6.13 -3.37 -31.24
N PRO A 37 7.40 -3.53 -31.64
CA PRO A 37 7.79 -3.70 -33.06
C PRO A 37 7.30 -5.02 -33.65
N TYR A 38 6.94 -5.99 -32.80
CA TYR A 38 6.36 -7.28 -33.21
C TYR A 38 5.35 -7.76 -32.16
N ILE A 39 4.39 -8.55 -32.62
CA ILE A 39 3.39 -9.16 -31.72
C ILE A 39 4.02 -10.42 -31.12
N GLY A 40 4.31 -10.36 -29.84
CA GLY A 40 4.88 -11.47 -29.06
C GLY A 40 4.07 -11.74 -27.79
N GLN A 41 4.53 -12.72 -27.02
CA GLN A 41 3.85 -13.15 -25.78
C GLN A 41 3.66 -11.97 -24.80
N GLU A 42 4.68 -11.12 -24.66
CA GLU A 42 4.62 -9.97 -23.74
C GLU A 42 3.58 -8.93 -24.14
N SER A 43 3.55 -8.56 -25.43
CA SER A 43 2.54 -7.61 -25.92
C SER A 43 1.12 -8.14 -25.78
N LEU A 44 0.93 -9.45 -25.98
CA LEU A 44 -0.35 -10.12 -25.79
C LEU A 44 -0.72 -10.19 -24.30
N ARG A 45 0.27 -10.47 -23.43
CA ARG A 45 0.07 -10.52 -21.98
C ARG A 45 -0.34 -9.15 -21.43
N GLU A 46 0.38 -8.11 -21.81
CA GLU A 46 0.03 -6.74 -21.38
C GLU A 46 -1.38 -6.34 -21.83
N LEU A 47 -1.72 -6.63 -23.07
CA LEU A 47 -3.08 -6.37 -23.58
C LEU A 47 -4.12 -7.18 -22.81
N GLN A 48 -3.83 -8.43 -22.44
CA GLN A 48 -4.73 -9.26 -21.65
C GLN A 48 -4.96 -8.64 -20.27
N VAL A 49 -3.90 -8.30 -19.55
CA VAL A 49 -4.00 -7.68 -18.21
C VAL A 49 -4.84 -6.41 -18.26
N LEU A 50 -4.53 -5.49 -19.17
CA LEU A 50 -5.25 -4.22 -19.31
C LEU A 50 -6.73 -4.39 -19.72
N LYS A 51 -7.09 -5.50 -20.37
CA LYS A 51 -8.49 -5.83 -20.69
C LYS A 51 -9.24 -6.39 -19.50
N GLU A 52 -8.60 -7.29 -18.75
CA GLU A 52 -9.26 -8.07 -17.70
C GLU A 52 -9.29 -7.33 -16.35
N ILE A 53 -8.21 -6.62 -15.98
CA ILE A 53 -8.13 -5.90 -14.71
C ILE A 53 -8.41 -4.41 -14.92
N LYS A 54 -9.62 -3.98 -14.56
CA LYS A 54 -10.04 -2.57 -14.58
C LYS A 54 -10.14 -2.06 -13.15
N ALA A 55 -9.02 -1.61 -12.61
CA ALA A 55 -8.95 -1.21 -11.22
C ALA A 55 -8.02 0.00 -11.04
N TYR A 56 -8.22 0.71 -9.93
CA TYR A 56 -7.32 1.80 -9.54
C TYR A 56 -5.87 1.30 -9.40
N GLY A 57 -4.92 2.11 -9.90
CA GLY A 57 -3.50 1.75 -9.90
C GLY A 57 -3.05 0.90 -11.09
N ILE A 58 -3.97 0.65 -12.05
CA ILE A 58 -3.67 0.03 -13.35
C ILE A 58 -4.16 0.98 -14.43
N PRO A 59 -3.31 1.39 -15.40
CA PRO A 59 -3.72 2.29 -16.47
C PRO A 59 -4.91 1.75 -17.27
N PHE A 60 -5.91 2.58 -17.52
CA PHE A 60 -7.07 2.19 -18.30
C PHE A 60 -6.68 1.96 -19.76
N LEU A 61 -7.14 0.86 -20.36
CA LEU A 61 -6.95 0.58 -21.78
C LEU A 61 -7.97 1.37 -22.62
N PHE A 62 -7.48 2.20 -23.53
CA PHE A 62 -8.32 2.96 -24.47
C PHE A 62 -8.46 2.27 -25.82
N ASP A 63 -7.35 1.77 -26.38
CA ASP A 63 -7.36 1.20 -27.73
C ASP A 63 -6.17 0.24 -27.93
N CYS A 64 -6.26 -0.62 -28.94
CA CYS A 64 -5.14 -1.46 -29.36
C CYS A 64 -5.16 -1.62 -30.87
N VAL A 65 -4.13 -1.13 -31.53
CA VAL A 65 -4.03 -1.16 -32.99
C VAL A 65 -2.86 -2.02 -33.43
N LYS A 66 -3.13 -2.97 -34.31
CA LYS A 66 -2.16 -3.85 -34.93
C LYS A 66 -1.91 -3.39 -36.35
N VAL A 67 -0.66 -3.11 -36.69
CA VAL A 67 -0.24 -2.64 -38.03
C VAL A 67 1.07 -3.34 -38.40
N ASP A 68 1.12 -3.96 -39.56
CA ASP A 68 2.33 -4.55 -40.16
C ASP A 68 3.16 -5.42 -39.18
N GLY A 69 2.44 -6.26 -38.40
CA GLY A 69 3.07 -7.15 -37.41
C GLY A 69 3.48 -6.46 -36.10
N SER A 70 3.35 -5.15 -35.99
CA SER A 70 3.52 -4.38 -34.76
C SER A 70 2.22 -4.27 -33.95
N MET A 71 2.33 -3.98 -32.65
CA MET A 71 1.19 -3.72 -31.77
C MET A 71 1.40 -2.41 -31.04
N ASN A 72 0.40 -1.53 -31.10
CA ASN A 72 0.34 -0.26 -30.38
C ASN A 72 -0.82 -0.32 -29.37
N ILE A 73 -0.50 -0.27 -28.07
CA ILE A 73 -1.45 -0.28 -26.96
C ILE A 73 -1.59 1.15 -26.47
N PHE A 74 -2.80 1.70 -26.53
CA PHE A 74 -3.13 3.04 -26.04
C PHE A 74 -3.80 2.92 -24.68
N MET A 75 -3.20 3.56 -23.69
CA MET A 75 -3.66 3.48 -22.30
C MET A 75 -3.61 4.84 -21.62
N GLU A 76 -4.18 4.93 -20.43
CA GLU A 76 -4.12 6.11 -19.59
C GLU A 76 -2.67 6.60 -19.43
N TYR A 77 -2.47 7.90 -19.67
CA TYR A 77 -1.22 8.54 -19.32
C TYR A 77 -1.24 8.88 -17.83
N VAL A 78 -0.34 8.28 -17.06
CA VAL A 78 -0.18 8.54 -15.63
C VAL A 78 0.81 9.69 -15.44
N PRO A 79 0.36 10.92 -15.11
CA PRO A 79 1.25 12.05 -14.88
C PRO A 79 1.96 11.90 -13.54
N GLY A 80 3.29 11.80 -13.54
CA GLY A 80 4.06 11.62 -12.32
C GLY A 80 5.49 11.19 -12.59
N GLN A 81 6.15 10.70 -11.55
CA GLN A 81 7.50 10.14 -11.60
C GLN A 81 7.47 8.67 -11.22
N ASN A 82 8.35 7.88 -11.82
CA ASN A 82 8.53 6.53 -11.31
C ASN A 82 9.34 6.54 -10.00
N LEU A 83 9.18 5.49 -9.21
CA LEU A 83 9.83 5.41 -7.90
C LEU A 83 11.37 5.44 -8.01
N ARG A 84 11.95 4.97 -9.11
CA ARG A 84 13.40 5.06 -9.37
C ARG A 84 13.85 6.52 -9.49
N GLN A 85 13.06 7.37 -10.15
CA GLN A 85 13.34 8.80 -10.26
C GLN A 85 13.23 9.47 -8.88
N LEU A 86 12.21 9.12 -8.11
CA LEU A 86 12.03 9.62 -6.75
C LEU A 86 13.16 9.19 -5.81
N LEU A 87 13.62 7.95 -5.88
CA LEU A 87 14.77 7.46 -5.10
C LEU A 87 16.07 8.20 -5.42
N LYS A 88 16.26 8.63 -6.68
CA LYS A 88 17.43 9.44 -7.07
C LYS A 88 17.40 10.85 -6.46
N THR A 89 16.23 11.44 -6.25
CA THR A 89 16.08 12.81 -5.76
C THR A 89 15.90 12.86 -4.24
N LYS A 90 15.11 11.96 -3.67
CA LYS A 90 14.75 11.96 -2.25
C LYS A 90 15.71 11.13 -1.38
N HIS A 91 16.40 10.16 -1.95
CA HIS A 91 17.30 9.21 -1.31
C HIS A 91 16.66 8.28 -0.25
N VAL A 92 15.98 8.83 0.77
CA VAL A 92 15.38 8.07 1.89
C VAL A 92 13.95 8.53 2.15
N PHE A 93 13.06 7.58 2.39
CA PHE A 93 11.66 7.80 2.74
C PHE A 93 11.43 7.48 4.22
N THR A 94 10.46 8.15 4.83
CA THR A 94 10.00 7.82 6.19
C THR A 94 9.25 6.48 6.19
N GLU A 95 9.23 5.80 7.35
CA GLU A 95 8.43 4.56 7.51
C GLU A 95 6.99 4.76 7.03
N LYS A 96 6.35 5.85 7.45
CA LYS A 96 4.96 6.15 7.05
C LYS A 96 4.79 6.23 5.53
N GLU A 97 5.69 6.91 4.81
CA GLU A 97 5.62 7.00 3.36
C GLU A 97 5.82 5.64 2.70
N VAL A 98 6.79 4.84 3.20
CA VAL A 98 7.06 3.50 2.68
C VAL A 98 5.85 2.59 2.85
N PHE A 99 5.23 2.60 4.04
CA PHE A 99 4.05 1.78 4.30
C PHE A 99 2.82 2.26 3.53
N MET A 100 2.62 3.58 3.35
CA MET A 100 1.54 4.11 2.53
C MET A 100 1.68 3.71 1.05
N ILE A 101 2.88 3.82 0.48
CA ILE A 101 3.16 3.41 -0.90
C ILE A 101 3.06 1.89 -1.02
N GLY A 102 3.69 1.14 -0.11
CA GLY A 102 3.67 -0.31 -0.08
C GLY A 102 2.27 -0.89 0.00
N ARG A 103 1.39 -0.30 0.85
CA ARG A 103 -0.02 -0.69 0.95
C ARG A 103 -0.77 -0.55 -0.37
N LYS A 104 -0.58 0.57 -1.07
CA LYS A 104 -1.21 0.79 -2.39
C LYS A 104 -0.74 -0.25 -3.41
N ILE A 105 0.56 -0.56 -3.42
CA ILE A 105 1.13 -1.60 -4.28
C ILE A 105 0.52 -2.98 -3.93
N LEU A 106 0.43 -3.31 -2.62
CA LEU A 106 -0.14 -4.58 -2.17
C LEU A 106 -1.60 -4.74 -2.57
N HIS A 107 -2.40 -3.67 -2.51
CA HIS A 107 -3.79 -3.73 -2.99
C HIS A 107 -3.87 -4.03 -4.49
N ILE A 108 -2.97 -3.45 -5.30
CA ILE A 108 -2.91 -3.77 -6.73
C ILE A 108 -2.47 -5.23 -6.93
N LEU A 109 -1.40 -5.68 -6.24
CA LEU A 109 -0.92 -7.06 -6.32
C LEU A 109 -1.97 -8.07 -5.85
N GLN A 110 -2.81 -7.71 -4.89
CA GLN A 110 -3.90 -8.57 -4.43
C GLN A 110 -4.88 -8.90 -5.55
N LEU A 111 -5.15 -7.96 -6.48
CA LEU A 111 -6.00 -8.23 -7.65
C LEU A 111 -5.43 -9.34 -8.51
N PHE A 112 -4.09 -9.36 -8.71
CA PHE A 112 -3.40 -10.41 -9.45
C PHE A 112 -3.41 -11.73 -8.68
N HIS A 113 -3.06 -11.71 -7.39
CA HIS A 113 -2.97 -12.90 -6.56
C HIS A 113 -4.32 -13.55 -6.25
N SER A 114 -5.43 -12.79 -6.37
CA SER A 114 -6.79 -13.28 -6.18
C SER A 114 -7.45 -13.75 -7.49
N HIS A 115 -6.79 -13.58 -8.63
CA HIS A 115 -7.30 -14.05 -9.92
C HIS A 115 -7.36 -15.58 -9.97
N ALA A 116 -8.22 -16.15 -10.79
CA ALA A 116 -8.33 -17.59 -10.96
C ALA A 116 -8.22 -17.96 -12.46
N PRO A 117 -7.12 -18.55 -12.91
CA PRO A 117 -5.89 -18.92 -12.15
C PRO A 117 -5.16 -17.69 -11.61
N LYS A 118 -4.31 -17.87 -10.59
CA LYS A 118 -3.56 -16.76 -10.00
C LYS A 118 -2.59 -16.14 -11.01
N TRP A 119 -2.49 -14.84 -10.95
CA TRP A 119 -1.53 -14.07 -11.73
C TRP A 119 -0.42 -13.57 -10.80
N ILE A 120 0.79 -13.51 -11.33
CA ILE A 120 1.99 -13.00 -10.64
C ILE A 120 2.50 -11.84 -11.51
N TYR A 121 2.68 -10.67 -10.92
CA TYR A 121 3.15 -9.49 -11.66
C TYR A 121 4.55 -9.71 -12.28
N GLY A 122 5.46 -10.31 -11.53
CA GLY A 122 6.71 -10.93 -11.99
C GLY A 122 7.90 -9.99 -12.23
N ASP A 123 7.68 -8.68 -12.49
CA ASP A 123 8.77 -7.70 -12.70
C ASP A 123 8.54 -6.43 -11.86
N LEU A 124 8.22 -6.63 -10.57
CA LEU A 124 8.04 -5.50 -9.65
C LEU A 124 9.41 -4.86 -9.35
N LYS A 125 9.53 -3.60 -9.74
CA LYS A 125 10.74 -2.78 -9.56
C LYS A 125 10.38 -1.30 -9.52
N PRO A 126 11.25 -0.44 -8.96
CA PRO A 126 10.96 1.00 -8.84
C PRO A 126 10.65 1.70 -10.17
N GLU A 127 11.19 1.20 -11.28
CA GLU A 127 10.94 1.75 -12.63
C GLU A 127 9.49 1.53 -13.09
N ASN A 128 8.84 0.46 -12.60
CA ASN A 128 7.49 0.06 -12.97
C ASN A 128 6.41 0.57 -11.99
N ILE A 129 6.79 1.38 -10.99
CA ILE A 129 5.90 1.99 -10.00
C ILE A 129 5.84 3.49 -10.28
N MET A 130 4.71 3.99 -10.78
CA MET A 130 4.46 5.42 -10.99
C MET A 130 3.78 6.03 -9.76
N ILE A 131 4.23 7.21 -9.38
CA ILE A 131 3.64 7.99 -8.27
C ILE A 131 3.28 9.37 -8.81
N THR A 132 1.99 9.71 -8.71
CA THR A 132 1.48 11.02 -9.13
C THR A 132 1.76 12.09 -8.08
N GLU A 133 1.60 13.37 -8.43
CA GLU A 133 1.71 14.48 -7.49
C GLU A 133 0.69 14.40 -6.33
N LYS A 134 -0.45 13.73 -6.56
CA LYS A 134 -1.45 13.46 -5.53
C LYS A 134 -1.10 12.27 -4.63
N GLY A 135 0.05 11.63 -4.85
CA GLY A 135 0.48 10.44 -4.13
C GLY A 135 -0.26 9.16 -4.53
N GLU A 136 -0.93 9.15 -5.68
CA GLU A 136 -1.53 7.94 -6.24
C GLU A 136 -0.45 7.05 -6.82
N VAL A 137 -0.63 5.73 -6.68
CA VAL A 137 0.34 4.72 -7.11
C VAL A 137 -0.26 3.88 -8.22
N TYR A 138 0.50 3.74 -9.30
CA TYR A 138 0.15 2.88 -10.43
C TYR A 138 1.29 1.88 -10.68
N LEU A 139 0.93 0.65 -11.00
CA LEU A 139 1.84 -0.29 -11.65
C LEU A 139 1.72 -0.13 -13.16
N ILE A 140 2.87 -0.14 -13.83
CA ILE A 140 2.96 -0.06 -15.28
C ILE A 140 3.80 -1.25 -15.78
N ASP A 141 3.64 -1.60 -17.05
CA ASP A 141 4.36 -2.72 -17.68
C ASP A 141 3.95 -4.12 -17.19
N PHE A 142 2.97 -4.70 -17.89
CA PHE A 142 2.38 -6.00 -17.54
C PHE A 142 2.85 -7.13 -18.46
N GLY A 143 3.85 -6.87 -19.31
CA GLY A 143 4.36 -7.87 -20.25
C GLY A 143 4.98 -9.10 -19.59
N SER A 144 5.46 -8.96 -18.36
CA SER A 144 6.10 -10.02 -17.55
C SER A 144 5.14 -10.76 -16.62
N VAL A 145 3.85 -10.46 -16.66
CA VAL A 145 2.85 -11.15 -15.83
C VAL A 145 2.80 -12.64 -16.18
N ILE A 146 2.78 -13.47 -15.16
CA ILE A 146 2.79 -14.94 -15.27
C ILE A 146 1.46 -15.47 -14.75
N ILE A 147 0.90 -16.46 -15.42
CA ILE A 147 -0.31 -17.18 -14.99
C ILE A 147 0.12 -18.51 -14.39
N GLU A 148 -0.37 -18.86 -13.21
CA GLU A 148 0.06 -20.01 -12.40
C GLU A 148 0.04 -21.35 -13.16
N ASP A 149 -0.90 -21.52 -14.08
CA ASP A 149 -1.09 -22.77 -14.85
C ASP A 149 -0.23 -22.86 -16.12
N GLU A 150 0.52 -21.82 -16.46
CA GLU A 150 1.37 -21.83 -17.66
C GLU A 150 2.66 -22.62 -17.41
N LYS A 151 2.67 -23.87 -17.88
CA LYS A 151 3.87 -24.72 -17.90
C LYS A 151 4.83 -24.20 -18.99
N ASN A 152 6.09 -23.91 -18.62
CA ASN A 152 7.20 -23.52 -19.52
C ASN A 152 7.34 -22.03 -19.86
N MET A 153 7.17 -21.12 -18.92
CA MET A 153 7.64 -19.77 -19.15
C MET A 153 9.08 -19.58 -18.66
N ASP A 154 9.94 -19.13 -19.56
CA ASP A 154 11.20 -18.53 -19.15
C ASP A 154 10.91 -17.36 -18.24
N VAL A 155 11.30 -17.48 -16.98
CA VAL A 155 11.05 -16.46 -15.98
C VAL A 155 11.96 -15.27 -16.26
N HIS A 156 11.41 -14.27 -16.93
CA HIS A 156 12.08 -12.99 -17.12
C HIS A 156 11.78 -12.08 -15.94
N GLY A 157 12.80 -11.42 -15.42
CA GLY A 157 12.66 -10.43 -14.34
C GLY A 157 13.99 -9.72 -14.12
N THR A 158 13.94 -8.56 -13.48
CA THR A 158 15.14 -7.78 -13.17
C THR A 158 15.89 -8.45 -12.02
N LYS A 159 17.09 -9.00 -12.27
CA LYS A 159 17.90 -9.80 -11.31
C LYS A 159 17.98 -9.19 -9.90
N ALA A 160 18.04 -7.88 -9.78
CA ALA A 160 18.17 -7.19 -8.49
C ALA A 160 16.96 -7.36 -7.56
N TYR A 161 15.77 -7.65 -8.10
CA TYR A 161 14.50 -7.80 -7.36
C TYR A 161 13.92 -9.21 -7.49
N HIS A 162 14.71 -10.16 -8.02
CA HIS A 162 14.26 -11.50 -8.32
C HIS A 162 14.67 -12.49 -7.24
N CYS A 163 13.77 -13.41 -6.86
CA CYS A 163 14.06 -14.52 -5.99
C CYS A 163 14.48 -15.74 -6.82
N GLU A 164 15.77 -16.06 -6.86
CA GLU A 164 16.31 -17.19 -7.66
C GLU A 164 15.94 -18.57 -7.07
N THR A 165 15.63 -18.64 -5.77
CA THR A 165 15.41 -19.90 -5.06
C THR A 165 13.98 -20.43 -5.15
N ALA A 166 13.03 -19.62 -5.60
CA ALA A 166 11.65 -20.06 -5.77
C ALA A 166 11.50 -20.78 -7.12
N GLY A 167 11.79 -22.06 -7.17
CA GLY A 167 11.53 -22.92 -8.33
C GLY A 167 10.06 -23.07 -8.70
N ALA A 168 9.15 -22.42 -7.99
CA ALA A 168 7.73 -22.32 -8.28
C ALA A 168 7.36 -20.87 -8.58
N LEU A 169 6.52 -20.67 -9.58
CA LEU A 169 5.91 -19.40 -9.93
C LEU A 169 4.85 -19.07 -8.86
N LEU A 170 5.24 -18.39 -7.79
CA LEU A 170 4.39 -18.09 -6.65
C LEU A 170 4.21 -16.58 -6.47
N PRO A 171 3.05 -16.13 -5.98
CA PRO A 171 2.79 -14.74 -5.60
C PRO A 171 3.81 -14.16 -4.60
N PHE A 172 4.46 -15.03 -3.82
CA PHE A 172 5.61 -14.70 -2.98
C PHE A 172 6.69 -13.86 -3.66
N ARG A 173 6.91 -14.03 -4.97
CA ARG A 173 7.92 -13.29 -5.72
C ARG A 173 7.65 -11.79 -5.72
N ASP A 174 6.40 -11.40 -5.85
CA ASP A 174 6.00 -9.99 -5.86
C ASP A 174 6.13 -9.37 -4.47
N THR A 175 5.76 -10.10 -3.41
CA THR A 175 5.93 -9.61 -2.02
C THR A 175 7.39 -9.52 -1.62
N TYR A 176 8.23 -10.44 -2.07
CA TYR A 176 9.67 -10.38 -1.88
C TYR A 176 10.28 -9.17 -2.61
N ALA A 177 9.93 -8.96 -3.89
CA ALA A 177 10.39 -7.79 -4.65
C ALA A 177 9.95 -6.48 -3.98
N LEU A 178 8.70 -6.42 -3.48
CA LEU A 178 8.23 -5.26 -2.71
C LEU A 178 9.06 -5.07 -1.43
N GLY A 179 9.41 -6.13 -0.72
CA GLY A 179 10.29 -6.06 0.45
C GLY A 179 11.64 -5.43 0.13
N LEU A 180 12.27 -5.81 -1.00
CA LEU A 180 13.53 -5.21 -1.46
C LEU A 180 13.38 -3.74 -1.82
N ILE A 181 12.27 -3.36 -2.47
CA ILE A 181 11.96 -1.97 -2.82
C ILE A 181 11.75 -1.12 -1.54
N MET A 182 10.98 -1.63 -0.58
CA MET A 182 10.76 -0.95 0.70
C MET A 182 12.08 -0.75 1.46
N TYR A 183 12.95 -1.76 1.44
CA TYR A 183 14.29 -1.65 2.02
C TYR A 183 15.09 -0.52 1.35
N GLU A 184 15.09 -0.45 0.02
CA GLU A 184 15.77 0.61 -0.72
C GLU A 184 15.18 2.00 -0.41
N MET A 185 13.86 2.11 -0.27
CA MET A 185 13.20 3.36 0.14
C MET A 185 13.61 3.80 1.55
N LEU A 186 13.69 2.87 2.50
CA LEU A 186 14.03 3.16 3.91
C LEU A 186 15.51 3.50 4.12
N THR A 187 16.40 2.96 3.30
CA THR A 187 17.85 3.02 3.52
C THR A 187 18.61 3.82 2.49
N GLY A 188 17.99 4.12 1.35
CA GLY A 188 18.64 4.75 0.19
C GLY A 188 19.63 3.84 -0.54
N CYS A 189 19.71 2.56 -0.17
CA CYS A 189 20.64 1.59 -0.74
C CYS A 189 19.90 0.32 -1.18
N SER A 190 20.30 -0.29 -2.30
CA SER A 190 19.77 -1.61 -2.64
C SER A 190 20.13 -2.62 -1.54
N TYR A 191 19.27 -3.63 -1.35
CA TYR A 191 19.47 -4.66 -0.32
C TYR A 191 20.85 -5.34 -0.44
N GLN A 192 21.26 -5.68 -1.66
CA GLN A 192 22.58 -6.28 -1.92
C GLN A 192 23.73 -5.36 -1.51
N GLN A 193 23.66 -4.09 -1.84
CA GLN A 193 24.68 -3.10 -1.42
C GLN A 193 24.68 -2.88 0.09
N GLY A 194 23.50 -2.85 0.70
CA GLY A 194 23.36 -2.69 2.16
C GLY A 194 23.98 -3.85 2.93
N MET A 195 23.75 -5.08 2.48
CA MET A 195 24.33 -6.28 3.07
C MET A 195 25.87 -6.32 2.92
N LEU A 196 26.40 -5.95 1.75
CA LEU A 196 27.84 -5.94 1.48
C LEU A 196 28.59 -4.85 2.27
N ASN A 197 27.99 -3.69 2.45
CA ASN A 197 28.67 -2.52 3.00
C ASN A 197 28.35 -2.27 4.49
N GLY A 198 27.47 -3.04 5.10
CA GLY A 198 27.03 -2.85 6.48
C GLY A 198 26.36 -1.48 6.75
N LYS A 199 26.00 -0.74 5.68
CA LYS A 199 25.57 0.65 5.77
C LYS A 199 24.06 0.83 5.97
N ALA A 200 23.28 -0.20 5.73
CA ALA A 200 21.83 -0.08 5.80
C ALA A 200 21.32 -0.64 7.12
N ASP A 201 21.41 0.16 8.15
CA ASP A 201 20.96 -0.21 9.48
C ASP A 201 19.47 0.06 9.66
N ILE A 202 18.66 -0.99 9.68
CA ILE A 202 17.21 -0.91 9.96
C ILE A 202 16.91 -0.88 11.46
N ARG A 203 17.91 -0.92 12.35
CA ARG A 203 17.72 -0.91 13.81
C ARG A 203 17.16 0.42 14.34
N GLN A 204 17.21 1.49 13.55
CA GLN A 204 16.62 2.80 13.87
C GLN A 204 15.12 2.86 13.60
N LEU A 205 14.58 1.86 12.87
CA LEU A 205 13.16 1.77 12.55
C LEU A 205 12.36 1.21 13.74
N SER A 206 11.04 1.40 13.74
CA SER A 206 10.17 0.77 14.73
C SER A 206 10.33 -0.75 14.75
N GLU A 207 10.08 -1.40 15.89
CA GLU A 207 10.23 -2.85 16.02
C GLU A 207 9.31 -3.60 15.07
N GLU A 208 8.11 -3.08 14.88
CA GLU A 208 7.12 -3.61 13.94
C GLU A 208 7.62 -3.50 12.50
N CYS A 209 8.16 -2.33 12.11
CA CYS A 209 8.75 -2.14 10.79
C CYS A 209 9.92 -3.11 10.56
N GLN A 210 10.83 -3.26 11.54
CA GLN A 210 11.92 -4.23 11.46
C GLN A 210 11.42 -5.66 11.27
N THR A 211 10.35 -6.05 11.97
CA THR A 211 9.76 -7.39 11.89
C THR A 211 9.20 -7.65 10.50
N ILE A 212 8.44 -6.71 9.94
CA ILE A 212 7.88 -6.78 8.60
C ILE A 212 9.00 -6.85 7.57
N MET A 213 10.01 -6.00 7.68
CA MET A 213 11.14 -5.97 6.76
C MET A 213 11.95 -7.28 6.77
N LYS A 214 12.25 -7.81 7.96
CA LYS A 214 12.95 -9.10 8.10
C LYS A 214 12.18 -10.25 7.47
N LYS A 215 10.85 -10.25 7.55
CA LYS A 215 9.99 -11.26 6.94
C LYS A 215 9.88 -11.07 5.42
N ALA A 216 9.75 -9.82 4.94
CA ALA A 216 9.59 -9.50 3.53
C ALA A 216 10.80 -9.90 2.66
N VAL A 217 12.03 -9.84 3.22
CA VAL A 217 13.27 -10.18 2.49
C VAL A 217 13.75 -11.62 2.73
N ARG A 218 12.91 -12.51 3.26
CA ARG A 218 13.23 -13.93 3.37
C ARG A 218 13.16 -14.61 2.01
N LEU A 219 14.20 -15.37 1.68
CA LEU A 219 14.28 -16.11 0.41
C LEU A 219 13.40 -17.37 0.38
N ASN A 220 13.04 -17.88 1.56
CA ASN A 220 12.18 -19.06 1.67
C ASN A 220 10.70 -18.61 1.68
N PRO A 221 9.87 -19.01 0.71
CA PRO A 221 8.45 -18.66 0.66
C PRO A 221 7.65 -19.04 1.91
N ARG A 222 8.08 -20.07 2.64
CA ARG A 222 7.42 -20.48 3.90
C ARG A 222 7.72 -19.57 5.08
N GLU A 223 8.80 -18.80 5.01
CA GLU A 223 9.23 -17.86 6.05
C GLU A 223 8.88 -16.40 5.70
N GLY A 224 8.63 -16.12 4.43
CA GLY A 224 8.23 -14.81 3.91
C GLY A 224 6.71 -14.64 3.86
N TYR A 225 6.24 -13.72 3.02
CA TYR A 225 4.82 -13.49 2.75
C TYR A 225 4.39 -14.27 1.52
N ALA A 226 3.50 -15.23 1.70
CA ALA A 226 3.03 -16.11 0.62
C ALA A 226 2.35 -15.35 -0.53
N ASP A 227 1.69 -14.24 -0.22
CA ASP A 227 0.99 -13.35 -1.16
C ASP A 227 0.78 -11.95 -0.57
N ALA A 228 0.15 -11.06 -1.35
CA ALA A 228 -0.12 -9.68 -0.96
C ALA A 228 -1.06 -9.58 0.26
N MET A 229 -2.03 -10.47 0.39
CA MET A 229 -2.99 -10.45 1.51
C MET A 229 -2.28 -10.69 2.84
N HIS A 230 -1.38 -11.68 2.90
CA HIS A 230 -0.63 -11.96 4.13
C HIS A 230 0.28 -10.79 4.54
N MET A 231 0.83 -10.05 3.57
CA MET A 231 1.64 -8.88 3.87
C MET A 231 0.78 -7.68 4.31
N LEU A 232 -0.42 -7.51 3.74
CA LEU A 232 -1.38 -6.49 4.15
C LEU A 232 -1.83 -6.66 5.61
N GLN A 233 -2.03 -7.89 6.08
CA GLN A 233 -2.38 -8.15 7.49
C GLN A 233 -1.33 -7.60 8.47
N ASP A 234 -0.05 -7.79 8.18
CA ASP A 234 1.03 -7.25 9.02
C ASP A 234 1.11 -5.71 8.91
N PHE A 235 0.75 -5.13 7.74
CA PHE A 235 0.64 -3.68 7.56
C PHE A 235 -0.50 -3.08 8.40
N ASP A 236 -1.61 -3.77 8.52
CA ASP A 236 -2.74 -3.34 9.36
C ASP A 236 -2.35 -3.33 10.85
N LEU A 237 -1.57 -4.33 11.28
CA LEU A 237 -1.04 -4.37 12.64
C LEU A 237 -0.05 -3.23 12.90
N TRP A 238 0.83 -2.93 11.95
CA TRP A 238 1.75 -1.79 12.05
C TRP A 238 1.00 -0.46 12.16
N GLU A 239 0.00 -0.23 11.32
CA GLU A 239 -0.80 1.00 11.35
C GLU A 239 -1.52 1.16 12.68
N LYS A 240 -2.11 0.08 13.21
CA LYS A 240 -2.76 0.07 14.52
C LYS A 240 -1.77 0.42 15.63
N SER A 241 -0.58 -0.15 15.64
CA SER A 241 0.45 0.15 16.64
C SER A 241 0.88 1.62 16.61
N MET A 242 1.01 2.21 15.42
CA MET A 242 1.33 3.63 15.23
C MET A 242 0.23 4.55 15.79
N ILE A 243 -1.03 4.19 15.59
CA ILE A 243 -2.18 4.93 16.12
C ILE A 243 -2.20 4.85 17.66
N ASP A 244 -2.07 3.65 18.21
CA ASP A 244 -2.08 3.41 19.67
C ASP A 244 -0.89 4.11 20.34
N GLY A 245 0.28 4.08 19.72
CA GLY A 245 1.47 4.83 20.15
C GLY A 245 1.24 6.34 20.18
N CYS A 246 0.63 6.89 19.16
CA CYS A 246 0.28 8.31 19.09
C CYS A 246 -0.73 8.71 20.19
N ILE A 247 -1.77 7.90 20.41
CA ILE A 247 -2.78 8.14 21.46
C ILE A 247 -2.13 8.09 22.85
N SER A 248 -1.28 7.10 23.11
CA SER A 248 -0.59 6.97 24.39
C SER A 248 0.37 8.12 24.67
N TYR A 249 1.10 8.59 23.64
CA TYR A 249 1.96 9.77 23.73
C TYR A 249 1.16 11.05 24.05
N GLN A 250 0.04 11.27 23.38
CA GLN A 250 -0.85 12.42 23.64
C GLN A 250 -1.43 12.37 25.06
N ARG A 251 -1.81 11.18 25.56
CA ARG A 251 -2.27 11.00 26.94
C ARG A 251 -1.18 11.33 27.96
N ARG A 252 0.06 10.85 27.75
CA ARG A 252 1.21 11.17 28.65
C ARG A 252 1.46 12.66 28.67
N LYS A 253 1.64 13.31 27.53
CA LYS A 253 1.89 14.74 27.43
C LYS A 253 0.80 15.57 28.11
N ARG A 254 -0.48 15.18 28.00
CA ARG A 254 -1.58 15.83 28.70
C ARG A 254 -1.48 15.67 30.21
N ASN A 255 -1.19 14.46 30.69
CA ASN A 255 -1.04 14.18 32.11
C ASN A 255 0.15 14.93 32.72
N ASP A 256 1.24 15.06 32.00
CA ASP A 256 2.43 15.85 32.42
C ASP A 256 2.07 17.33 32.57
N VAL A 257 1.40 17.92 31.59
CA VAL A 257 0.92 19.34 31.66
C VAL A 257 -0.04 19.55 32.81
N ILE A 258 -0.99 18.63 33.04
CA ILE A 258 -1.92 18.70 34.18
C ILE A 258 -1.16 18.55 35.49
N GLY A 259 -0.23 17.59 35.56
CA GLY A 259 0.60 17.37 36.75
C GLY A 259 1.47 18.57 37.11
N ASP A 260 2.08 19.23 36.14
CA ASP A 260 2.90 20.41 36.34
C ASP A 260 2.04 21.63 36.71
N THR A 261 0.89 21.79 36.10
CA THR A 261 -0.08 22.85 36.46
C THR A 261 -0.61 22.64 37.89
N CYS A 262 -0.96 21.43 38.27
CA CYS A 262 -1.37 21.09 39.61
C CYS A 262 -0.22 21.31 40.62
N ARG A 263 1.00 20.94 40.33
CA ARG A 263 2.19 21.21 41.16
C ARG A 263 2.44 22.71 41.33
N PHE A 264 2.34 23.49 40.27
CA PHE A 264 2.50 24.92 40.30
C PHE A 264 1.43 25.61 41.19
N ILE A 265 0.18 25.17 41.05
CA ILE A 265 -0.94 25.65 41.88
C ILE A 265 -0.73 25.23 43.35
N MET A 266 -0.29 24.01 43.62
CA MET A 266 -0.08 23.50 44.97
C MET A 266 1.11 24.14 45.68
N HIS A 267 2.24 24.41 45.00
CA HIS A 267 3.45 24.89 45.65
C HIS A 267 3.55 26.42 45.79
N GLY A 268 2.92 27.18 44.90
CA GLY A 268 3.09 28.64 44.89
C GLY A 268 2.03 29.45 45.66
N PHE A 269 0.81 28.95 45.78
CA PHE A 269 -0.34 29.76 46.17
C PHE A 269 -1.07 29.34 47.44
N LEU A 270 -0.93 28.07 47.88
CA LEU A 270 -1.69 27.50 48.98
C LEU A 270 -1.35 28.05 50.36
N LYS A 271 -0.18 28.70 50.55
CA LYS A 271 0.26 29.21 51.85
C LYS A 271 -0.22 30.60 52.20
N SER A 272 -0.85 31.33 51.30
CA SER A 272 -1.19 32.78 51.51
C SER A 272 -2.64 33.17 51.18
N LEU A 273 -3.51 32.24 50.80
CA LEU A 273 -4.86 32.59 50.36
C LEU A 273 -5.93 32.29 51.43
N PRO A 274 -6.96 33.20 51.58
CA PRO A 274 -8.14 32.92 52.42
C PRO A 274 -8.88 31.65 51.92
N GLN A 275 -9.51 30.93 52.85
CA GLN A 275 -10.22 29.70 52.54
C GLN A 275 -11.25 29.84 51.39
N SER A 276 -11.90 31.00 51.27
CA SER A 276 -12.85 31.32 50.19
C SER A 276 -12.23 31.33 48.79
N VAL A 277 -10.96 31.77 48.67
CA VAL A 277 -10.23 31.81 47.41
C VAL A 277 -9.75 30.39 47.01
N LEU A 278 -9.39 29.56 47.98
CA LEU A 278 -9.03 28.16 47.79
C LEU A 278 -10.22 27.35 47.22
N ILE A 279 -11.44 27.57 47.76
CA ILE A 279 -12.66 26.91 47.26
C ILE A 279 -12.98 27.39 45.85
N PHE A 280 -12.82 28.68 45.56
CA PHE A 280 -13.06 29.25 44.23
C PHE A 280 -12.09 28.67 43.18
N MET A 281 -10.80 28.56 43.52
CA MET A 281 -9.78 27.90 42.65
C MET A 281 -10.06 26.43 42.43
N LEU A 282 -10.55 25.72 43.43
CA LEU A 282 -10.94 24.32 43.31
C LEU A 282 -12.13 24.16 42.35
N ILE A 283 -13.13 25.06 42.42
CA ILE A 283 -14.28 25.07 41.53
C ILE A 283 -13.83 25.36 40.08
N ILE A 284 -12.93 26.34 39.86
CA ILE A 284 -12.40 26.66 38.52
C ILE A 284 -11.59 25.47 37.98
N GLY A 285 -10.76 24.82 38.82
CA GLY A 285 -10.00 23.62 38.45
C GLY A 285 -10.91 22.47 37.99
N LEU A 286 -12.01 22.22 38.73
CA LEU A 286 -13.01 21.24 38.37
C LEU A 286 -13.77 21.57 37.08
N LEU A 287 -14.09 22.86 36.88
CA LEU A 287 -14.71 23.34 35.64
C LEU A 287 -13.76 23.18 34.44
N PHE A 288 -12.47 23.45 34.64
CA PHE A 288 -11.46 23.28 33.60
C PHE A 288 -11.26 21.78 33.23
N ILE A 289 -11.23 20.91 34.23
CA ILE A 289 -11.17 19.45 34.00
C ILE A 289 -12.40 18.96 33.22
N LYS A 290 -13.59 19.49 33.60
CA LYS A 290 -14.84 19.19 32.90
C LYS A 290 -14.87 19.70 31.48
N PHE A 291 -14.35 20.92 31.26
CA PHE A 291 -14.24 21.55 29.94
C PHE A 291 -13.22 20.80 29.03
N GLU A 292 -12.06 20.41 29.56
CA GLU A 292 -11.10 19.59 28.82
C GLU A 292 -11.65 18.18 28.52
N GLY A 293 -12.42 17.60 29.44
CA GLY A 293 -13.17 16.36 29.22
C GLY A 293 -14.19 16.49 28.08
N TYR A 294 -14.92 17.61 28.04
CA TYR A 294 -15.88 17.90 26.95
C TYR A 294 -15.15 18.12 25.61
N ARG A 295 -14.04 18.85 25.61
CA ARG A 295 -13.21 19.07 24.42
C ARG A 295 -12.57 17.77 23.92
N HIS A 296 -12.33 16.80 24.81
CA HIS A 296 -11.84 15.48 24.45
C HIS A 296 -12.94 14.64 23.79
N PHE A 297 -14.16 14.68 24.37
CA PHE A 297 -15.32 14.00 23.81
C PHE A 297 -15.65 14.50 22.39
N THR A 298 -15.59 15.81 22.15
CA THR A 298 -15.79 16.38 20.80
C THR A 298 -14.67 16.02 19.84
N LYS A 299 -13.42 15.82 20.30
CA LYS A 299 -12.30 15.36 19.45
C LYS A 299 -12.37 13.86 19.19
N GLU A 300 -12.84 13.06 20.14
CA GLU A 300 -13.12 11.62 19.89
C GLU A 300 -14.29 11.48 18.89
N ALA A 301 -15.33 12.26 19.00
CA ALA A 301 -16.42 12.30 18.02
C ALA A 301 -15.93 12.74 16.62
N GLN A 302 -15.05 13.75 16.53
CA GLN A 302 -14.41 14.14 15.27
C GLN A 302 -13.43 13.10 14.73
N TYR A 303 -12.84 12.30 15.61
CA TYR A 303 -11.95 11.20 15.20
C TYR A 303 -12.77 9.98 14.74
N GLU A 304 -13.89 9.68 15.42
CA GLU A 304 -14.85 8.68 14.95
C GLU A 304 -15.45 9.07 13.60
N GLU A 305 -15.78 10.35 13.39
CA GLU A 305 -16.22 10.89 12.10
C GLU A 305 -15.13 10.75 11.01
N LYS A 306 -13.85 10.96 11.35
CA LYS A 306 -12.71 10.71 10.43
C LYS A 306 -12.48 9.23 10.17
N VAL A 307 -12.63 8.37 11.17
CA VAL A 307 -12.55 6.92 11.01
C VAL A 307 -13.73 6.41 10.19
N GLU A 308 -14.93 6.93 10.40
CA GLU A 308 -16.08 6.68 9.55
C GLU A 308 -15.82 7.14 8.11
N THR A 309 -15.22 8.31 7.91
CA THR A 309 -14.87 8.84 6.58
C THR A 309 -13.82 7.95 5.90
N VAL A 310 -12.82 7.44 6.63
CA VAL A 310 -11.84 6.48 6.11
C VAL A 310 -12.49 5.13 5.83
N THR A 311 -13.43 4.70 6.68
CA THR A 311 -14.19 3.47 6.49
C THR A 311 -15.13 3.59 5.28
N VAL A 312 -15.79 4.73 5.09
CA VAL A 312 -16.60 5.05 3.91
C VAL A 312 -15.74 5.12 2.65
N TYR A 313 -14.56 5.72 2.73
CA TYR A 313 -13.58 5.77 1.64
C TYR A 313 -13.09 4.36 1.28
N ASN A 314 -12.75 3.54 2.25
CA ASN A 314 -12.37 2.14 2.04
C ASN A 314 -13.55 1.30 1.51
N LYS A 315 -14.79 1.59 1.95
CA LYS A 315 -16.00 0.96 1.44
C LYS A 315 -16.31 1.39 0.01
N GLN A 316 -16.07 2.65 -0.36
CA GLN A 316 -16.17 3.13 -1.74
C GLN A 316 -15.10 2.49 -2.63
N ILE A 317 -13.86 2.34 -2.13
CA ILE A 317 -12.80 1.59 -2.81
C ILE A 317 -13.22 0.13 -2.96
N GLY A 318 -13.68 -0.54 -1.88
CA GLY A 318 -14.15 -1.92 -1.93
C GLY A 318 -15.28 -2.13 -2.94
N ASN A 319 -16.26 -1.26 -2.97
CA ASN A 319 -17.36 -1.30 -3.95
C ASN A 319 -16.88 -1.03 -5.38
N HIS A 320 -15.87 -0.16 -5.55
CA HIS A 320 -15.27 0.10 -6.86
C HIS A 320 -14.47 -1.08 -7.40
N TYR A 321 -13.91 -1.91 -6.49
CA TYR A 321 -13.15 -3.11 -6.83
C TYR A 321 -13.96 -4.41 -6.76
N GLY A 322 -15.29 -4.34 -6.48
CA GLY A 322 -16.15 -5.51 -6.37
C GLY A 322 -15.83 -6.42 -5.18
N LEU A 323 -15.13 -5.90 -4.17
CA LEU A 323 -14.81 -6.61 -2.92
C LEU A 323 -15.94 -6.40 -1.90
N ASP A 324 -16.48 -7.49 -1.34
CA ASP A 324 -17.48 -7.40 -0.26
C ASP A 324 -16.80 -6.98 1.05
N VAL A 325 -16.86 -5.68 1.35
CA VAL A 325 -16.23 -5.07 2.53
C VAL A 325 -16.98 -5.41 3.83
N ASN A 326 -18.20 -5.94 3.77
CA ASN A 326 -18.96 -6.30 4.95
C ASN A 326 -18.36 -7.51 5.71
N SER A 327 -17.50 -8.31 5.05
CA SER A 327 -16.77 -9.40 5.72
C SER A 327 -15.58 -8.93 6.57
N ILE A 328 -15.14 -7.67 6.43
CA ILE A 328 -13.94 -7.13 7.11
C ILE A 328 -14.32 -6.37 8.39
N THR A 329 -15.54 -5.83 8.49
CA THR A 329 -16.02 -5.06 9.66
C THR A 329 -16.74 -5.89 10.72
N ALA A 330 -16.97 -7.18 10.50
CA ALA A 330 -17.66 -8.08 11.44
C ALA A 330 -16.81 -8.53 12.66
N GLY A 331 -15.72 -7.85 12.97
CA GLY A 331 -14.82 -8.17 14.11
C GLY A 331 -15.21 -7.54 15.45
N LYS A 332 -16.47 -7.12 15.67
CA LYS A 332 -16.92 -6.54 16.95
C LYS A 332 -18.30 -7.01 17.40
N GLU A 333 -18.55 -8.31 17.36
CA GLU A 333 -19.57 -8.94 18.22
C GLU A 333 -18.97 -10.26 18.69
N GLU A 334 -18.85 -10.44 20.00
CA GLU A 334 -18.52 -11.74 20.58
C GLU A 334 -19.66 -12.70 20.19
N PRO A 335 -19.39 -13.79 19.47
CA PRO A 335 -20.43 -14.73 19.14
C PRO A 335 -20.85 -15.50 20.41
N ASN A 336 -22.15 -15.51 20.69
CA ASN A 336 -22.74 -16.42 21.63
C ASN A 336 -22.37 -17.87 21.26
N ALA A 337 -22.05 -18.68 22.26
CA ALA A 337 -21.48 -20.03 22.15
C ALA A 337 -22.37 -21.07 21.41
N GLU A 338 -23.49 -20.69 20.84
CA GLU A 338 -24.45 -21.61 20.19
C GLU A 338 -24.43 -21.64 18.67
N ASP A 339 -23.71 -20.71 17.99
CA ASP A 339 -23.78 -20.58 16.52
C ASP A 339 -22.47 -20.95 15.77
N MET A 340 -21.61 -21.78 16.33
CA MET A 340 -20.43 -22.28 15.60
C MET A 340 -20.74 -23.47 14.69
N VAL A 341 -21.40 -23.22 13.58
CA VAL A 341 -21.44 -24.15 12.44
C VAL A 341 -20.46 -23.64 11.40
N GLU A 342 -19.28 -24.24 11.34
CA GLU A 342 -18.27 -23.96 10.33
C GLU A 342 -18.66 -24.65 9.01
N LYS A 343 -18.74 -23.88 7.92
CA LYS A 343 -18.92 -24.42 6.56
C LYS A 343 -17.55 -24.56 5.90
N ASP A 344 -17.29 -25.69 5.26
CA ASP A 344 -16.08 -25.87 4.46
C ASP A 344 -16.13 -24.96 3.19
N ILE A 345 -15.00 -24.88 2.52
CA ILE A 345 -14.83 -24.07 1.29
C ILE A 345 -15.77 -24.47 0.16
N TYR A 346 -16.56 -25.55 0.30
CA TYR A 346 -17.57 -26.03 -0.61
C TYR A 346 -19.00 -25.87 -0.06
N GLY A 347 -19.18 -25.16 1.08
CA GLY A 347 -20.49 -24.84 1.65
C GLY A 347 -21.14 -25.97 2.46
N ARG A 348 -20.39 -27.01 2.87
CA ARG A 348 -20.87 -28.15 3.66
C ARG A 348 -20.63 -27.92 5.14
N SER A 349 -21.65 -28.20 5.97
CA SER A 349 -21.57 -28.11 7.44
C SER A 349 -20.73 -29.25 8.00
N VAL A 350 -19.66 -28.93 8.73
CA VAL A 350 -18.79 -29.90 9.41
C VAL A 350 -18.95 -29.75 10.93
N MET A 351 -19.43 -30.78 11.61
CA MET A 351 -19.41 -30.84 13.07
C MET A 351 -18.05 -31.33 13.56
N ARG A 352 -17.32 -30.53 14.36
CA ARG A 352 -16.21 -31.04 15.16
C ARG A 352 -16.75 -31.69 16.41
N ARG A 353 -16.51 -32.98 16.56
CA ARG A 353 -16.59 -33.67 17.86
C ARG A 353 -15.34 -33.31 18.69
N LYS A 354 -15.60 -33.05 19.99
CA LYS A 354 -14.56 -32.89 21.03
C LYS A 354 -13.67 -34.12 21.12
#